data_a7833648e470f5fa6216dd4aeaed5e93
#
_entry.id   a7833648e470f5fa6216dd4aeaed5e93
#
_cell.length_a   1.000
_cell.length_b   1.000
_cell.length_c   1.000
_cell.angle_alpha   90.00
_cell.angle_beta   90.00
_cell.angle_gamma   90.00
#
_symmetry.space_group_name_H-M   'P 1'
#
loop_
_entity.id
_entity.type
_entity.pdbx_description
1 polymer ?
#
loop_
_entity_poly.entity_id
_entity_poly.type
_entity_poly.pdbx_seq_one_letter_code
_entity_poly.pdbx_strand_id
1 'polypeptide(L)'
;STKKGVEFAAKFLRCHRTMMAIDESTTIKNPDAKRTKHICSLGEYAGYKRILTGSPVTKSPLDLYKQCEFLKKELLGHTSYYTFRTRYAKMKTANFGGRSVQIVTGYQHLAELSEKLKPFSYRVLKDDCLDLPEKTFIKRLVTLTPDQKKLYLQMKNLALAQMDGKM
;
A
#
# COMPACT_ATOMS: atom_id res chain seq x y z
N SER A 1 11.70 5.50 11.57
CA SER A 1 12.17 6.88 11.80
C SER A 1 12.36 7.12 13.28
N THR A 2 13.53 7.58 13.67
CA THR A 2 13.81 7.96 15.05
C THR A 2 13.12 9.29 15.38
N LYS A 3 12.77 9.53 16.65
CA LYS A 3 12.17 10.79 17.11
C LYS A 3 13.03 12.00 16.70
N LYS A 4 14.33 11.92 16.94
CA LYS A 4 15.30 12.96 16.52
C LYS A 4 15.30 13.25 15.02
N GLY A 5 15.19 12.21 14.17
CA GLY A 5 15.11 12.40 12.72
C GLY A 5 13.84 13.12 12.26
N VAL A 6 12.71 12.86 12.90
CA VAL A 6 11.43 13.56 12.61
C VAL A 6 11.53 15.03 13.03
N GLU A 7 12.08 15.32 14.20
CA GLU A 7 12.28 16.69 14.70
C GLU A 7 13.23 17.50 13.80
N PHE A 8 14.33 16.89 13.37
CA PHE A 8 15.28 17.53 12.44
C PHE A 8 14.61 17.85 11.10
N ALA A 9 13.90 16.86 10.52
CA ALA A 9 13.18 17.07 9.26
C ALA A 9 12.12 18.17 9.37
N ALA A 10 11.36 18.19 10.46
CA ALA A 10 10.36 19.23 10.71
C ALA A 10 10.97 20.63 10.79
N LYS A 11 12.12 20.77 11.50
CA LYS A 11 12.85 22.03 11.59
C LYS A 11 13.33 22.48 10.21
N PHE A 12 13.95 21.58 9.44
CA PHE A 12 14.43 21.88 8.10
C PHE A 12 13.31 22.35 7.18
N LEU A 13 12.19 21.60 7.12
CA LEU A 13 11.03 21.90 6.26
C LEU A 13 10.37 23.24 6.60
N ARG A 14 10.38 23.66 7.89
CA ARG A 14 9.84 24.95 8.31
C ARG A 14 10.72 26.14 7.93
N CYS A 15 12.04 25.94 7.87
CA CYS A 15 12.99 27.00 7.59
C CYS A 15 13.27 27.20 6.09
N HIS A 16 12.87 26.26 5.24
CA HIS A 16 13.22 26.26 3.82
C HIS A 16 11.98 26.01 2.95
N ARG A 17 11.93 26.68 1.80
CA ARG A 17 10.93 26.35 0.76
C ARG A 17 11.37 25.07 0.05
N THR A 18 10.66 23.98 0.31
CA THR A 18 11.08 22.63 -0.08
C THR A 18 10.04 21.91 -0.92
N MET A 19 10.50 20.96 -1.73
CA MET A 19 9.69 19.91 -2.30
C MET A 19 9.97 18.60 -1.55
N MET A 20 8.92 17.96 -1.07
CA MET A 20 9.01 16.64 -0.43
C MET A 20 8.55 15.57 -1.41
N ALA A 21 9.45 14.70 -1.82
CA ALA A 21 9.15 13.55 -2.67
C ALA A 21 9.22 12.25 -1.86
N ILE A 22 8.26 11.36 -2.06
CA ILE A 22 8.27 10.02 -1.48
C ILE A 22 8.46 9.03 -2.61
N ASP A 23 9.58 8.33 -2.59
CA ASP A 23 9.80 7.16 -3.41
C ASP A 23 9.18 5.93 -2.73
N GLU A 24 8.67 5.00 -3.51
CA GLU A 24 7.88 3.85 -3.05
C GLU A 24 6.75 4.28 -2.07
N SER A 25 5.87 5.15 -2.55
CA SER A 25 4.78 5.75 -1.75
C SER A 25 3.80 4.71 -1.16
N THR A 26 3.81 3.48 -1.64
CA THR A 26 3.09 2.36 -1.02
C THR A 26 3.47 2.11 0.43
N THR A 27 4.62 2.60 0.87
CA THR A 27 5.07 2.54 2.29
C THR A 27 4.20 3.37 3.23
N ILE A 28 3.43 4.34 2.71
CA ILE A 28 2.50 5.19 3.49
C ILE A 28 1.02 4.89 3.23
N LYS A 29 0.68 3.77 2.60
CA LYS A 29 -0.72 3.40 2.28
C LYS A 29 -1.59 3.11 3.49
N ASN A 30 -1.00 2.59 4.59
CA ASN A 30 -1.74 2.27 5.81
C ASN A 30 -1.99 3.53 6.65
N PRO A 31 -3.27 3.96 6.83
CA PRO A 31 -3.61 5.17 7.59
C PRO A 31 -3.21 5.11 9.07
N ASP A 32 -3.16 3.93 9.66
CA ASP A 32 -2.91 3.75 11.10
C ASP A 32 -1.42 3.64 11.43
N ALA A 33 -0.57 3.39 10.45
CA ALA A 33 0.86 3.22 10.67
C ALA A 33 1.50 4.53 11.17
N LYS A 34 2.33 4.43 12.21
CA LYS A 34 3.10 5.55 12.77
C LYS A 34 3.92 6.28 11.69
N ARG A 35 4.54 5.53 10.78
CA ARG A 35 5.29 6.08 9.63
C ARG A 35 4.42 7.00 8.78
N THR A 36 3.23 6.54 8.39
CA THR A 36 2.28 7.31 7.57
C THR A 36 1.90 8.61 8.27
N LYS A 37 1.54 8.54 9.55
CA LYS A 37 1.17 9.72 10.35
C LYS A 37 2.32 10.74 10.41
N HIS A 38 3.55 10.30 10.69
CA HIS A 38 4.72 11.17 10.72
C HIS A 38 5.03 11.81 9.36
N ILE A 39 4.99 11.02 8.28
CA ILE A 39 5.30 11.51 6.93
C ILE A 39 4.22 12.51 6.47
N CYS A 40 2.95 12.22 6.68
CA CYS A 40 1.87 13.15 6.35
C CYS A 40 1.98 14.47 7.15
N SER A 41 2.29 14.39 8.46
CA SER A 41 2.52 15.59 9.28
C SER A 41 3.71 16.41 8.81
N LEU A 42 4.83 15.78 8.45
CA LEU A 42 5.98 16.46 7.87
C LEU A 42 5.65 17.13 6.53
N GLY A 43 4.86 16.46 5.71
CA GLY A 43 4.41 16.98 4.41
C GLY A 43 3.60 18.27 4.50
N GLU A 44 3.01 18.58 5.67
CA GLU A 44 2.28 19.84 5.87
C GLU A 44 3.20 21.08 5.83
N TYR A 45 4.48 20.90 6.12
CA TYR A 45 5.47 21.98 6.06
C TYR A 45 6.14 22.13 4.70
N ALA A 46 5.96 21.18 3.78
CA ALA A 46 6.55 21.24 2.45
C ALA A 46 5.71 22.10 1.50
N GLY A 47 6.36 22.98 0.73
CA GLY A 47 5.69 23.81 -0.26
C GLY A 47 5.17 23.02 -1.46
N TYR A 48 5.88 21.96 -1.84
CA TYR A 48 5.51 21.06 -2.94
C TYR A 48 5.65 19.63 -2.49
N LYS A 49 4.79 18.75 -3.05
CA LYS A 49 4.77 17.32 -2.71
C LYS A 49 4.66 16.46 -3.96
N ARG A 50 5.40 15.35 -3.99
CA ARG A 50 5.30 14.31 -5.03
C ARG A 50 5.37 12.93 -4.41
N ILE A 51 4.77 11.98 -5.10
CA ILE A 51 4.89 10.56 -4.79
C ILE A 51 5.30 9.81 -6.06
N LEU A 52 6.13 8.81 -5.89
CA LEU A 52 6.63 7.94 -6.94
C LEU A 52 6.36 6.49 -6.51
N THR A 53 5.91 5.65 -7.41
CA THR A 53 5.71 4.23 -7.15
C THR A 53 5.48 3.45 -8.45
N GLY A 54 6.03 2.27 -8.55
CA GLY A 54 5.76 1.37 -9.65
C GLY A 54 4.36 0.74 -9.62
N SER A 55 3.72 0.69 -8.44
CA SER A 55 2.36 0.15 -8.28
C SER A 55 1.66 0.82 -7.08
N PRO A 56 0.85 1.85 -7.30
CA PRO A 56 0.16 2.58 -6.22
C PRO A 56 -0.89 1.73 -5.48
N VAL A 57 -1.42 0.72 -6.15
CA VAL A 57 -2.38 -0.24 -5.61
C VAL A 57 -1.70 -1.59 -5.48
N THR A 58 -1.45 -2.04 -4.25
CA THR A 58 -0.77 -3.31 -4.00
C THR A 58 -1.71 -4.43 -3.55
N LYS A 59 -2.70 -4.11 -2.72
CA LYS A 59 -3.69 -5.06 -2.21
C LYS A 59 -5.11 -4.64 -2.55
N SER A 60 -5.39 -3.35 -2.48
CA SER A 60 -6.72 -2.83 -2.69
C SER A 60 -6.71 -1.38 -3.19
N PRO A 61 -7.78 -0.93 -3.87
CA PRO A 61 -7.93 0.48 -4.23
C PRO A 61 -7.89 1.44 -3.05
N LEU A 62 -8.13 0.92 -1.83
CA LEU A 62 -8.07 1.71 -0.60
C LEU A 62 -6.64 2.16 -0.24
N ASP A 63 -5.63 1.49 -0.81
CA ASP A 63 -4.22 1.86 -0.66
C ASP A 63 -3.93 3.28 -1.18
N LEU A 64 -4.77 3.82 -2.08
CA LEU A 64 -4.60 5.15 -2.68
C LEU A 64 -4.91 6.28 -1.69
N TYR A 65 -5.80 6.07 -0.72
CA TYR A 65 -6.29 7.16 0.12
C TYR A 65 -5.17 7.97 0.77
N LYS A 66 -4.31 7.33 1.56
CA LYS A 66 -3.23 8.04 2.27
C LYS A 66 -2.11 8.54 1.37
N GLN A 67 -1.87 7.89 0.25
CA GLN A 67 -0.92 8.37 -0.75
C GLN A 67 -1.42 9.70 -1.36
N CYS A 68 -2.71 9.80 -1.70
CA CYS A 68 -3.31 11.04 -2.20
C CYS A 68 -3.46 12.11 -1.12
N GLU A 69 -3.81 11.73 0.11
CA GLU A 69 -3.87 12.62 1.27
C GLU A 69 -2.53 13.29 1.58
N PHE A 70 -1.41 12.59 1.37
CA PHE A 70 -0.08 13.20 1.48
C PHE A 70 0.11 14.34 0.46
N LEU A 71 -0.36 14.18 -0.77
CA LEU A 71 -0.25 15.22 -1.80
C LEU A 71 -1.06 16.46 -1.44
N LYS A 72 -2.34 16.25 -1.14
CA LYS A 72 -3.25 17.31 -0.70
C LYS A 72 -4.39 16.68 0.08
N LYS A 73 -4.76 17.28 1.20
CA LYS A 73 -5.93 16.86 1.97
C LYS A 73 -7.17 16.91 1.08
N GLU A 74 -8.01 15.91 1.21
CA GLU A 74 -9.27 15.77 0.47
C GLU A 74 -9.12 15.76 -1.07
N LEU A 75 -7.94 15.42 -1.60
CA LEU A 75 -7.66 15.41 -3.05
C LEU A 75 -8.63 14.51 -3.82
N LEU A 76 -9.09 13.40 -3.20
CA LEU A 76 -10.07 12.48 -3.77
C LEU A 76 -11.53 12.84 -3.42
N GLY A 77 -11.77 13.99 -2.77
CA GLY A 77 -13.12 14.44 -2.37
C GLY A 77 -13.69 13.72 -1.15
N HIS A 78 -12.84 13.23 -0.25
CA HIS A 78 -13.24 12.54 0.97
C HIS A 78 -12.52 13.11 2.17
N THR A 79 -13.26 13.47 3.21
CA THR A 79 -12.74 14.07 4.45
C THR A 79 -12.06 13.05 5.36
N SER A 80 -12.34 11.76 5.20
CA SER A 80 -11.79 10.69 6.03
C SER A 80 -11.58 9.38 5.26
N TYR A 81 -10.70 8.54 5.78
CA TYR A 81 -10.53 7.17 5.27
C TYR A 81 -11.82 6.36 5.34
N TYR A 82 -12.64 6.60 6.36
CA TYR A 82 -13.91 5.90 6.52
C TYR A 82 -14.89 6.21 5.38
N THR A 83 -15.09 7.50 5.05
CA THR A 83 -15.97 7.93 3.94
C THR A 83 -15.46 7.41 2.60
N PHE A 84 -14.14 7.44 2.38
CA PHE A 84 -13.52 6.86 1.20
C PHE A 84 -13.75 5.35 1.11
N ARG A 85 -13.53 4.61 2.20
CA ARG A 85 -13.75 3.16 2.26
C ARG A 85 -15.20 2.81 1.98
N THR A 86 -16.15 3.51 2.59
CA THR A 86 -17.59 3.28 2.37
C THR A 86 -18.00 3.53 0.92
N ARG A 87 -17.40 4.50 0.24
CA ARG A 87 -17.67 4.79 -1.18
C ARG A 87 -17.15 3.69 -2.10
N TYR A 88 -15.91 3.21 -1.88
CA TYR A 88 -15.21 2.36 -2.84
C TYR A 88 -15.14 0.89 -2.45
N ALA A 89 -15.49 0.50 -1.23
CA ALA A 89 -15.54 -0.90 -0.80
C ALA A 89 -16.96 -1.38 -0.55
N LYS A 90 -17.25 -2.61 -0.97
CA LYS A 90 -18.44 -3.34 -0.56
C LYS A 90 -18.16 -4.00 0.78
N MET A 91 -19.00 -3.70 1.77
CA MET A 91 -18.82 -4.16 3.15
C MET A 91 -19.88 -5.17 3.52
N LYS A 92 -19.50 -6.20 4.27
CA LYS A 92 -20.42 -7.17 4.89
C LYS A 92 -20.09 -7.28 6.36
N THR A 93 -21.13 -7.29 7.19
CA THR A 93 -20.97 -7.56 8.61
C THR A 93 -20.85 -9.08 8.82
N ALA A 94 -19.81 -9.49 9.49
CA ALA A 94 -19.62 -10.89 9.92
C ALA A 94 -19.49 -10.93 11.46
N ASN A 95 -20.10 -11.93 12.05
CA ASN A 95 -20.06 -12.13 13.49
C ASN A 95 -19.05 -13.23 13.84
N PHE A 96 -18.03 -12.88 14.62
CA PHE A 96 -17.04 -13.82 15.15
C PHE A 96 -17.04 -13.78 16.67
N GLY A 97 -17.43 -14.89 17.30
CA GLY A 97 -17.40 -15.01 18.76
C GLY A 97 -18.16 -13.89 19.50
N GLY A 98 -19.34 -13.48 19.00
CA GLY A 98 -20.16 -12.41 19.59
C GLY A 98 -19.72 -10.98 19.26
N ARG A 99 -18.69 -10.79 18.41
CA ARG A 99 -18.27 -9.46 17.92
C ARG A 99 -18.62 -9.31 16.45
N SER A 100 -19.29 -8.19 16.12
CA SER A 100 -19.57 -7.82 14.75
C SER A 100 -18.37 -7.11 14.13
N VAL A 101 -17.87 -7.62 12.99
CA VAL A 101 -16.72 -7.05 12.27
C VAL A 101 -17.15 -6.76 10.84
N GLN A 102 -16.76 -5.59 10.34
CA GLN A 102 -16.97 -5.19 8.95
C GLN A 102 -15.87 -5.75 8.06
N ILE A 103 -16.22 -6.62 7.11
CA ILE A 103 -15.30 -7.24 6.18
C ILE A 103 -15.51 -6.66 4.78
N VAL A 104 -14.43 -6.34 4.08
CA VAL A 104 -14.47 -5.95 2.67
C VAL A 104 -14.67 -7.21 1.82
N THR A 105 -15.76 -7.27 1.08
CA THR A 105 -16.11 -8.38 0.18
C THR A 105 -15.86 -8.07 -1.29
N GLY A 106 -15.58 -6.81 -1.62
CA GLY A 106 -15.32 -6.38 -2.98
C GLY A 106 -15.17 -4.87 -3.09
N TYR A 107 -15.05 -4.37 -4.30
CA TYR A 107 -14.88 -2.95 -4.58
C TYR A 107 -15.92 -2.46 -5.59
N GLN A 108 -16.19 -1.17 -5.56
CA GLN A 108 -17.19 -0.52 -6.43
C GLN A 108 -16.71 0.88 -6.83
N HIS A 109 -17.38 1.50 -7.82
CA HIS A 109 -17.08 2.85 -8.32
C HIS A 109 -15.61 3.07 -8.75
N LEU A 110 -14.95 2.01 -9.26
CA LEU A 110 -13.53 2.08 -9.63
C LEU A 110 -13.29 3.01 -10.82
N ALA A 111 -14.25 3.11 -11.75
CA ALA A 111 -14.16 4.05 -12.87
C ALA A 111 -14.15 5.51 -12.37
N GLU A 112 -15.02 5.86 -11.42
CA GLU A 112 -15.02 7.18 -10.77
C GLU A 112 -13.68 7.48 -10.11
N LEU A 113 -13.11 6.52 -9.37
CA LEU A 113 -11.82 6.67 -8.72
C LEU A 113 -10.70 6.89 -9.75
N SER A 114 -10.72 6.17 -10.85
CA SER A 114 -9.76 6.33 -11.94
C SER A 114 -9.84 7.72 -12.57
N GLU A 115 -11.05 8.23 -12.83
CA GLU A 115 -11.24 9.58 -13.36
C GLU A 115 -10.73 10.66 -12.40
N LYS A 116 -10.93 10.49 -11.10
CA LYS A 116 -10.41 11.42 -10.09
C LYS A 116 -8.89 11.45 -10.00
N LEU A 117 -8.20 10.35 -10.36
CA LEU A 117 -6.74 10.27 -10.35
C LEU A 117 -6.10 10.94 -11.58
N LYS A 118 -6.74 10.91 -12.74
CA LYS A 118 -6.20 11.40 -14.02
C LYS A 118 -5.62 12.82 -13.95
N PRO A 119 -6.26 13.82 -13.33
CA PRO A 119 -5.79 15.21 -13.38
C PRO A 119 -4.43 15.45 -12.72
N PHE A 120 -4.00 14.59 -11.80
CA PHE A 120 -2.77 14.79 -11.02
C PHE A 120 -1.83 13.58 -11.04
N SER A 121 -2.15 12.52 -11.78
CA SER A 121 -1.31 11.34 -11.94
C SER A 121 -0.78 11.19 -13.36
N TYR A 122 0.44 10.72 -13.46
CA TYR A 122 1.06 10.35 -14.71
C TYR A 122 1.60 8.93 -14.61
N ARG A 123 1.26 8.10 -15.61
CA ARG A 123 1.69 6.70 -15.68
C ARG A 123 2.45 6.47 -16.97
N VAL A 124 3.60 5.85 -16.84
CA VAL A 124 4.44 5.40 -17.94
C VAL A 124 4.62 3.90 -17.83
N LEU A 125 4.35 3.15 -18.87
CA LEU A 125 4.64 1.74 -18.96
C LEU A 125 6.06 1.53 -19.51
N LYS A 126 6.74 0.48 -19.06
CA LYS A 126 8.08 0.14 -19.57
C LYS A 126 8.05 -0.13 -21.08
N ASP A 127 7.00 -0.79 -21.53
CA ASP A 127 6.82 -1.14 -22.94
C ASP A 127 6.61 0.08 -23.84
N ASP A 128 6.16 1.22 -23.28
CA ASP A 128 5.98 2.48 -24.02
C ASP A 128 7.26 3.32 -24.14
N CYS A 129 8.25 3.07 -23.28
CA CYS A 129 9.42 3.92 -23.12
C CYS A 129 10.76 3.24 -23.36
N LEU A 130 10.80 1.93 -23.33
CA LEU A 130 12.04 1.15 -23.41
C LEU A 130 11.88 0.07 -24.48
N ASP A 131 12.81 0.05 -25.42
CA ASP A 131 12.99 -1.07 -26.35
C ASP A 131 13.73 -2.21 -25.61
N LEU A 132 12.96 -3.02 -24.89
CA LEU A 132 13.47 -4.12 -24.10
C LEU A 132 13.21 -5.44 -24.82
N PRO A 133 14.16 -6.38 -24.78
CA PRO A 133 13.92 -7.73 -25.29
C PRO A 133 12.79 -8.42 -24.52
N GLU A 134 12.12 -9.36 -25.16
CA GLU A 134 11.06 -10.14 -24.54
C GLU A 134 11.52 -10.83 -23.24
N LYS A 135 10.64 -10.87 -22.25
CA LYS A 135 10.93 -11.53 -20.98
C LYS A 135 11.02 -13.04 -21.16
N THR A 136 12.20 -13.58 -20.94
CA THR A 136 12.43 -15.03 -20.97
C THR A 136 12.30 -15.58 -19.55
N PHE A 137 11.38 -16.54 -19.35
CA PHE A 137 11.21 -17.24 -18.08
C PHE A 137 11.88 -18.60 -18.14
N ILE A 138 12.93 -18.79 -17.36
CA ILE A 138 13.66 -20.06 -17.26
C ILE A 138 13.34 -20.72 -15.92
N LYS A 139 12.79 -21.93 -15.98
CA LYS A 139 12.56 -22.76 -14.78
C LYS A 139 13.85 -23.47 -14.40
N ARG A 140 14.44 -23.10 -13.27
CA ARG A 140 15.61 -23.76 -12.71
C ARG A 140 15.17 -24.68 -11.57
N LEU A 141 15.34 -25.98 -11.76
CA LEU A 141 15.09 -26.97 -10.72
C LEU A 141 16.32 -27.06 -9.80
N VAL A 142 16.09 -26.93 -8.51
CA VAL A 142 17.12 -27.02 -7.47
C VAL A 142 16.77 -28.19 -6.56
N THR A 143 17.74 -29.09 -6.33
CA THR A 143 17.58 -30.20 -5.41
C THR A 143 17.89 -29.73 -4.00
N LEU A 144 16.96 -29.96 -3.07
CA LEU A 144 17.15 -29.64 -1.65
C LEU A 144 18.21 -30.58 -1.05
N THR A 145 19.01 -30.05 -0.13
CA THR A 145 19.90 -30.90 0.68
C THR A 145 19.05 -31.84 1.57
N PRO A 146 19.63 -32.98 2.05
CA PRO A 146 18.89 -33.92 2.91
C PRO A 146 18.22 -33.24 4.10
N ASP A 147 18.93 -32.33 4.78
CA ASP A 147 18.41 -31.58 5.94
C ASP A 147 17.28 -30.62 5.57
N GLN A 148 17.41 -29.87 4.47
CA GLN A 148 16.34 -29.02 3.96
C GLN A 148 15.11 -29.85 3.58
N LYS A 149 15.29 -31.00 2.93
CA LYS A 149 14.20 -31.90 2.56
C LYS A 149 13.48 -32.45 3.80
N LYS A 150 14.22 -32.81 4.83
CA LYS A 150 13.67 -33.28 6.11
C LYS A 150 12.79 -32.20 6.78
N LEU A 151 13.32 -30.98 6.90
CA LEU A 151 12.58 -29.85 7.46
C LEU A 151 11.33 -29.48 6.62
N TYR A 152 11.45 -29.46 5.31
CA TYR A 152 10.34 -29.21 4.42
C TYR A 152 9.20 -30.24 4.60
N LEU A 153 9.54 -31.53 4.68
CA LEU A 153 8.57 -32.59 4.89
C LEU A 153 7.90 -32.51 6.27
N GLN A 154 8.66 -32.16 7.32
CA GLN A 154 8.10 -31.93 8.65
C GLN A 154 7.09 -30.78 8.63
N MET A 155 7.44 -29.63 8.04
CA MET A 155 6.54 -28.48 7.93
C MET A 155 5.29 -28.81 7.10
N LYS A 156 5.46 -29.53 5.98
CA LYS A 156 4.35 -29.96 5.13
C LYS A 156 3.36 -30.85 5.89
N ASN A 157 3.87 -31.85 6.63
CA ASN A 157 3.03 -32.78 7.40
C ASN A 157 2.31 -32.08 8.55
N LEU A 158 2.99 -31.16 9.26
CA LEU A 158 2.37 -30.34 10.31
C LEU A 158 1.25 -29.43 9.75
N ALA A 159 1.49 -28.82 8.60
CA ALA A 159 0.47 -27.98 7.96
C ALA A 159 -0.74 -28.79 7.48
N LEU A 160 -0.55 -29.97 6.93
CA LEU A 160 -1.63 -30.89 6.56
C LEU A 160 -2.42 -31.35 7.78
N ALA A 161 -1.75 -31.77 8.87
CA ALA A 161 -2.42 -32.19 10.11
C ALA A 161 -3.24 -31.06 10.74
N GLN A 162 -2.79 -29.80 10.64
CA GLN A 162 -3.56 -28.64 11.09
C GLN A 162 -4.78 -28.34 10.21
N MET A 163 -4.72 -28.63 8.92
CA MET A 163 -5.85 -28.45 8.02
C MET A 163 -6.91 -29.56 8.23
N ASP A 164 -6.48 -30.81 8.38
CA ASP A 164 -7.37 -31.97 8.58
C ASP A 164 -8.05 -31.95 9.96
N GLY A 165 -7.42 -31.34 10.98
CA GLY A 165 -7.99 -31.17 12.34
C GLY A 165 -9.00 -30.02 12.47
N LYS A 166 -9.38 -29.35 11.38
CA LYS A 166 -10.33 -28.23 11.33
C LYS A 166 -11.62 -28.52 10.55
N MET A 167 -11.89 -29.79 10.24
CA MET A 167 -13.20 -30.21 9.75
C MET A 167 -14.09 -30.73 10.89
#